data_2da2dca355a0e3db4d2155d340ae90ea
#
_entry.id   2da2dca355a0e3db4d2155d340ae90ea
#
_cell.length_a   1.000
_cell.length_b   1.000
_cell.length_c   1.000
_cell.angle_alpha   90.00
_cell.angle_beta   90.00
_cell.angle_gamma   90.00
#
_symmetry.space_group_name_H-M   'P 1'
#
loop_
_entity.id
_entity.type
_entity.pdbx_description
1 polymer ?
#
loop_
_entity_poly.entity_id
_entity_poly.type
_entity_poly.pdbx_seq_one_letter_code
_entity_poly.pdbx_strand_id
1 'polypeptide(L)' 'MWLTNIENAANAVATEYGSEVAQSVFQRYDAHATHDLSPCTYSEVFADLELISNDN' A
#
# COMPACT_ATOMS: atom_id res chain seq x y z
N MET A 1 -11.79 -6.28 5.62
CA MET A 1 -10.62 -7.18 5.61
C MET A 1 -9.38 -6.43 5.20
N TRP A 2 -8.26 -6.75 5.82
CA TRP A 2 -7.01 -6.01 5.58
C TRP A 2 -6.59 -6.03 4.12
N LEU A 3 -6.60 -7.21 3.48
CA LEU A 3 -6.15 -7.30 2.09
C LEU A 3 -6.97 -6.42 1.15
N THR A 4 -8.28 -6.44 1.31
CA THR A 4 -9.14 -5.61 0.48
C THR A 4 -8.88 -4.12 0.73
N ASN A 5 -8.73 -3.74 2.01
CA ASN A 5 -8.45 -2.35 2.36
C ASN A 5 -7.11 -1.88 1.80
N ILE A 6 -6.09 -2.73 1.90
CA ILE A 6 -4.77 -2.40 1.38
C ILE A 6 -4.81 -2.28 -0.15
N GLU A 7 -5.49 -3.21 -0.81
CA GLU A 7 -5.62 -3.13 -2.26
C GLU A 7 -6.32 -1.86 -2.71
N ASN A 8 -7.40 -1.49 -2.03
CA ASN A 8 -8.12 -0.26 -2.35
C ASN A 8 -7.24 0.97 -2.12
N ALA A 9 -6.51 0.99 -1.01
CA ALA A 9 -5.61 2.09 -0.72
C ALA A 9 -4.48 2.17 -1.75
N ALA A 10 -3.91 1.03 -2.12
CA ALA A 10 -2.85 0.98 -3.12
C ALA A 10 -3.36 1.45 -4.49
N ASN A 11 -4.57 1.03 -4.86
CA ASN A 11 -5.16 1.48 -6.12
C ASN A 11 -5.40 2.99 -6.13
N ALA A 12 -5.84 3.53 -5.01
CA ALA A 12 -6.04 4.98 -4.90
C ALA A 12 -4.73 5.73 -5.06
N VAL A 13 -3.67 5.25 -4.41
CA VAL A 13 -2.35 5.86 -4.53
C VAL A 13 -1.84 5.73 -5.97
N ALA A 14 -1.99 4.55 -6.55
CA ALA A 14 -1.54 4.33 -7.93
C ALA A 14 -2.28 5.22 -8.91
N THR A 15 -3.56 5.46 -8.68
CA THR A 15 -4.36 6.32 -9.56
C THR A 15 -3.94 7.78 -9.45
N GLU A 16 -3.66 8.25 -8.24
CA GLU A 16 -3.33 9.66 -8.02
C GLU A 16 -1.85 9.98 -8.24
N TYR A 17 -0.96 9.09 -7.81
CA TYR A 17 0.47 9.37 -7.80
C TYR A 17 1.27 8.46 -8.71
N GLY A 18 0.64 7.45 -9.29
CA GLY A 18 1.30 6.50 -10.16
C GLY A 18 1.58 5.16 -9.48
N SER A 19 1.61 4.10 -10.28
CA SER A 19 1.82 2.75 -9.76
C SER A 19 3.20 2.59 -9.13
N GLU A 20 4.19 3.37 -9.56
CA GLU A 20 5.53 3.30 -9.00
C GLU A 20 5.55 3.68 -7.52
N VAL A 21 4.72 4.66 -7.14
CA VAL A 21 4.65 5.10 -5.75
C VAL A 21 4.06 3.97 -4.89
N ALA A 22 2.97 3.36 -5.36
CA ALA A 22 2.37 2.24 -4.64
C ALA A 22 3.35 1.08 -4.52
N GLN A 23 4.07 0.76 -5.59
CA GLN A 23 5.07 -0.31 -5.56
C GLN A 23 6.19 -0.02 -4.58
N SER A 24 6.62 1.24 -4.48
CA SER A 24 7.71 1.58 -3.57
C SER A 24 7.32 1.31 -2.11
N VAL A 25 6.05 1.46 -1.77
CA VAL A 25 5.57 1.13 -0.44
C VAL A 25 5.70 -0.39 -0.21
N PHE A 26 5.24 -1.19 -1.15
CA PHE A 26 5.36 -2.64 -1.03
C PHE A 26 6.82 -3.10 -0.95
N GLN A 27 7.69 -2.47 -1.72
CA GLN A 27 9.11 -2.83 -1.71
C GLN A 27 9.78 -2.60 -0.37
N ARG A 28 9.30 -1.63 0.40
CA ARG A 28 9.82 -1.41 1.76
C ARG A 28 9.63 -2.61 2.66
N TYR A 29 8.65 -3.44 2.35
CA TYR A 29 8.32 -4.62 3.13
C TYR A 29 8.70 -5.91 2.40
N ASP A 30 9.55 -5.81 1.39
CA ASP A 30 10.01 -6.94 0.57
C ASP A 30 8.84 -7.68 -0.08
N ALA A 31 7.84 -6.94 -0.51
CA ALA A 31 6.66 -7.51 -1.15
C ALA A 31 6.53 -7.00 -2.57
N HIS A 32 6.01 -7.85 -3.46
CA HIS A 32 5.75 -7.47 -4.84
C HIS A 32 4.32 -7.03 -5.04
N ALA A 33 3.43 -7.48 -4.19
CA ALA A 33 2.01 -7.18 -4.29
C ALA A 33 1.36 -7.37 -2.93
N THR A 34 0.07 -7.02 -2.86
CA THR A 34 -0.68 -7.10 -1.60
C THR A 34 -0.63 -8.50 -1.00
N HIS A 35 -0.83 -9.53 -1.81
CA HIS A 35 -0.88 -10.91 -1.33
C HIS A 35 0.48 -11.43 -0.86
N ASP A 36 1.54 -10.70 -1.15
CA ASP A 36 2.90 -11.10 -0.76
C ASP A 36 3.28 -10.53 0.61
N LEU A 37 2.41 -9.73 1.20
CA LEU A 37 2.66 -9.11 2.49
C LEU A 37 2.44 -10.10 3.65
N SER A 38 3.26 -9.97 4.69
CA SER A 38 3.05 -10.71 5.93
C SER A 38 1.92 -10.09 6.72
N PRO A 39 1.07 -10.88 7.39
CA PRO A 39 -0.02 -10.31 8.17
C PRO A 39 0.42 -9.29 9.21
N CYS A 40 1.61 -9.43 9.76
CA CYS A 40 2.11 -8.51 10.78
C CYS A 40 2.46 -7.13 10.21
N THR A 41 2.56 -7.01 8.88
CA THR A 41 2.86 -5.72 8.25
C THR A 41 1.64 -5.03 7.67
N TYR A 42 0.47 -5.67 7.73
CA TYR A 42 -0.73 -5.12 7.10
C TYR A 42 -1.06 -3.72 7.61
N SER A 43 -1.06 -3.52 8.92
CA SER A 43 -1.40 -2.21 9.47
C SER A 43 -0.37 -1.15 9.11
N GLU A 44 0.90 -1.52 9.04
CA GLU A 44 1.97 -0.60 8.68
C GLU A 44 1.87 -0.18 7.22
N VAL A 45 1.64 -1.15 6.34
CA VAL A 45 1.48 -0.86 4.92
C VAL A 45 0.26 0.03 4.69
N PHE A 46 -0.84 -0.30 5.34
CA PHE A 46 -2.06 0.50 5.21
C PHE A 46 -1.83 1.92 5.70
N ALA A 47 -1.14 2.08 6.82
CA ALA A 47 -0.83 3.40 7.34
C ALA A 47 0.04 4.21 6.38
N ASP A 48 1.04 3.57 5.77
CA ASP A 48 1.90 4.23 4.80
C ASP A 48 1.11 4.71 3.59
N LEU A 49 0.22 3.85 3.07
CA LEU A 49 -0.62 4.22 1.93
C LEU A 49 -1.57 5.36 2.29
N GLU A 50 -2.12 5.33 3.49
CA GLU A 50 -3.00 6.40 3.96
C GLU A 50 -2.27 7.72 4.08
N LEU A 51 -1.04 7.70 4.58
CA LEU A 51 -0.23 8.91 4.69
C LEU A 51 0.01 9.54 3.33
N ILE A 52 0.32 8.73 2.34
CA ILE A 52 0.54 9.24 0.98
C ILE A 52 -0.76 9.82 0.44
N SER A 53 -1.86 9.11 0.64
CA SER A 53 -3.16 9.53 0.13
C SER A 53 -3.66 10.82 0.78
N ASN A 54 -3.33 11.03 2.06
CA ASN A 54 -3.78 12.19 2.81
C ASN A 54 -2.79 13.35 2.78
N ASP A 55 -1.62 13.15 2.22
CA ASP A 55 -0.57 14.16 2.20
C ASP A 55 -0.74 15.08 0.99
N ASN A 56 -1.67 15.98 1.10
CA ASN A 56 -1.93 16.97 0.06
C ASN A 56 -1.74 18.36 0.60
#